data_379aae2857fe09d63992d064934e9cf4
#
_entry.id   379aae2857fe09d63992d064934e9cf4
#
_cell.length_a   1.000
_cell.length_b   1.000
_cell.length_c   1.000
_cell.angle_alpha   90.00
_cell.angle_beta   90.00
_cell.angle_gamma   90.00
#
_symmetry.space_group_name_H-M   'P 1'
#
loop_
_entity.id
_entity.type
_entity.pdbx_description
1 polymer ?
#
loop_
_entity_poly.entity_id
_entity_poly.type
_entity_poly.pdbx_seq_one_letter_code
_entity_poly.pdbx_strand_id
1 'polypeptide(L)'
;SMAGLFPEGKEFNVYCDTPASRVVAERWPTEIIFSGFEIGNMIFTGKKLVQMDVKDSPVKDAYSLCFAEGDPNGRMSWDLTAVLVAVKGYEPYYNVERGTFRVVNDEGANSWTPDGKGKDLRLIEKVPAVEMAVLIENYMMHQPVSK
;
A
#
# COMPACT_ATOMS: atom_id res chain seq x y z
N SER A 1 -6.38 -0.64 3.78
CA SER A 1 -5.59 -1.85 4.02
C SER A 1 -4.64 -2.10 2.86
N MET A 2 -3.41 -2.48 3.15
CA MET A 2 -2.51 -3.09 2.15
C MET A 2 -2.75 -4.60 2.19
N ALA A 3 -3.55 -5.10 1.26
CA ALA A 3 -3.89 -6.51 1.14
C ALA A 3 -4.51 -6.81 -0.23
N GLY A 4 -4.31 -8.04 -0.70
CA GLY A 4 -4.88 -8.55 -1.93
C GLY A 4 -4.08 -8.24 -3.19
N LEU A 5 -4.28 -9.09 -4.19
CA LEU A 5 -3.82 -8.90 -5.56
C LEU A 5 -5.05 -8.86 -6.46
N PHE A 6 -5.23 -7.80 -7.23
CA PHE A 6 -6.47 -7.56 -7.96
C PHE A 6 -6.32 -7.70 -9.47
N PRO A 7 -7.34 -8.26 -10.17
CA PRO A 7 -8.67 -8.64 -9.63
C PRO A 7 -8.68 -9.98 -8.90
N GLU A 8 -7.66 -10.81 -9.03
CA GLU A 8 -7.52 -12.12 -8.37
C GLU A 8 -6.03 -12.48 -8.20
N GLY A 9 -5.72 -13.26 -7.18
CA GLY A 9 -4.37 -13.73 -6.95
C GLY A 9 -4.13 -14.20 -5.53
N LYS A 10 -2.85 -14.38 -5.18
CA LYS A 10 -2.40 -14.77 -3.85
C LYS A 10 -1.39 -13.72 -3.36
N GLU A 11 -1.82 -12.89 -2.43
CA GLU A 11 -1.01 -11.83 -1.88
C GLU A 11 -0.49 -12.23 -0.48
N PHE A 12 0.74 -11.81 -0.16
CA PHE A 12 1.50 -12.24 1.02
C PHE A 12 0.73 -12.06 2.33
N ASN A 13 0.18 -10.88 2.59
CA ASN A 13 -0.51 -10.60 3.86
C ASN A 13 -1.77 -11.43 4.01
N VAL A 14 -2.47 -11.70 2.91
CA VAL A 14 -3.69 -12.55 2.93
C VAL A 14 -3.35 -13.99 3.25
N TYR A 15 -2.29 -14.55 2.66
CA TYR A 15 -1.97 -15.95 2.88
C TYR A 15 -1.20 -16.21 4.18
N CYS A 16 -0.52 -15.24 4.76
CA CYS A 16 0.18 -15.39 6.04
C CYS A 16 -0.73 -15.86 7.18
N ASP A 17 -1.98 -15.37 7.17
CA ASP A 17 -3.04 -15.87 8.06
C ASP A 17 -4.38 -15.84 7.31
N THR A 18 -4.58 -16.86 6.50
CA THR A 18 -5.79 -16.98 5.66
C THR A 18 -7.09 -17.00 6.47
N PRO A 19 -7.20 -17.73 7.59
CA PRO A 19 -8.41 -17.71 8.42
C PRO A 19 -8.72 -16.31 8.98
N ALA A 20 -7.73 -15.61 9.51
CA ALA A 20 -7.92 -14.26 10.02
C ALA A 20 -8.29 -13.27 8.91
N SER A 21 -7.61 -13.34 7.76
CA SER A 21 -7.90 -12.50 6.59
C SER A 21 -9.32 -12.69 6.09
N ARG A 22 -9.81 -13.95 6.06
CA ARG A 22 -11.20 -14.26 5.70
C ARG A 22 -12.18 -13.63 6.68
N VAL A 23 -11.94 -13.77 7.98
CA VAL A 23 -12.80 -13.18 9.02
C VAL A 23 -12.86 -11.66 8.90
N VAL A 24 -11.70 -11.01 8.69
CA VAL A 24 -11.65 -9.54 8.50
C VAL A 24 -12.42 -9.14 7.25
N ALA A 25 -12.20 -9.78 6.12
CA ALA A 25 -12.89 -9.46 4.86
C ALA A 25 -14.42 -9.59 4.98
N GLU A 26 -14.90 -10.63 5.67
CA GLU A 26 -16.33 -10.93 5.77
C GLU A 26 -17.02 -10.11 6.88
N ARG A 27 -16.34 -9.85 8.00
CA ARG A 27 -16.98 -9.36 9.23
C ARG A 27 -16.58 -7.94 9.62
N TRP A 28 -15.65 -7.31 8.92
CA TRP A 28 -15.29 -5.92 9.22
C TRP A 28 -16.52 -5.02 9.09
N PRO A 29 -16.88 -4.24 10.13
CA PRO A 29 -18.18 -3.58 10.19
C PRO A 29 -18.33 -2.39 9.26
N THR A 30 -17.23 -1.81 8.78
CA THR A 30 -17.22 -0.64 7.91
C THR A 30 -16.63 -0.98 6.54
N GLU A 31 -16.64 -0.02 5.64
CA GLU A 31 -15.95 -0.09 4.36
C GLU A 31 -14.45 -0.33 4.57
N ILE A 32 -13.85 -1.19 3.74
CA ILE A 32 -12.40 -1.35 3.64
C ILE A 32 -11.96 -0.78 2.30
N ILE A 33 -10.94 0.08 2.33
CA ILE A 33 -10.26 0.53 1.11
C ILE A 33 -8.99 -0.30 0.95
N PHE A 34 -8.92 -1.09 -0.10
CA PHE A 34 -7.78 -1.94 -0.42
C PHE A 34 -6.80 -1.21 -1.32
N SER A 35 -5.54 -1.09 -0.88
CA SER A 35 -4.39 -0.82 -1.73
C SER A 35 -3.80 -2.18 -2.10
N GLY A 36 -4.03 -2.63 -3.31
CA GLY A 36 -3.58 -3.94 -3.77
C GLY A 36 -2.07 -4.01 -4.00
N PHE A 37 -1.56 -5.24 -4.09
CA PHE A 37 -0.16 -5.50 -4.37
C PHE A 37 0.33 -4.75 -5.62
N GLU A 38 -0.46 -4.76 -6.70
CA GLU A 38 -0.14 -4.14 -7.99
C GLU A 38 0.09 -2.62 -7.90
N ILE A 39 -0.56 -1.94 -6.94
CA ILE A 39 -0.40 -0.50 -6.75
C ILE A 39 1.00 -0.18 -6.20
N GLY A 40 1.34 -0.74 -5.05
CA GLY A 40 2.61 -0.41 -4.39
C GLY A 40 3.83 -1.02 -5.06
N ASN A 41 3.65 -2.13 -5.80
CA ASN A 41 4.72 -2.81 -6.52
C ASN A 41 5.41 -1.96 -7.60
N MET A 42 4.71 -0.96 -8.13
CA MET A 42 5.23 -0.07 -9.18
C MET A 42 5.80 1.25 -8.62
N ILE A 43 5.65 1.52 -7.33
CA ILE A 43 6.04 2.78 -6.69
C ILE A 43 7.33 2.56 -5.90
N PHE A 44 8.46 3.04 -6.41
CA PHE A 44 9.77 2.86 -5.77
C PHE A 44 10.20 4.14 -5.03
N THR A 45 10.44 4.05 -3.72
CA THR A 45 10.82 5.18 -2.86
C THR A 45 12.08 4.88 -2.04
N GLY A 46 12.61 5.91 -1.39
CA GLY A 46 13.71 5.81 -0.43
C GLY A 46 15.07 6.21 -0.98
N LYS A 47 15.26 6.30 -2.30
CA LYS A 47 16.56 6.58 -2.90
C LYS A 47 17.08 7.97 -2.55
N LYS A 48 16.23 8.99 -2.59
CA LYS A 48 16.61 10.36 -2.17
C LYS A 48 16.72 10.46 -0.67
N LEU A 49 15.81 9.78 0.05
CA LEU A 49 15.80 9.78 1.52
C LEU A 49 17.15 9.32 2.10
N VAL A 50 17.72 8.21 1.60
CA VAL A 50 19.00 7.69 2.13
C VAL A 50 20.19 8.60 1.81
N GLN A 51 20.06 9.45 0.80
CA GLN A 51 21.09 10.44 0.41
C GLN A 51 20.97 11.76 1.18
N MET A 52 19.88 11.98 1.92
CA MET A 52 19.70 13.20 2.71
C MET A 52 20.71 13.29 3.85
N ASP A 53 21.24 14.48 4.07
CA ASP A 53 22.00 14.79 5.30
C ASP A 53 21.01 15.14 6.43
N VAL A 54 20.40 14.12 7.01
CA VAL A 54 19.50 14.23 8.15
C VAL A 54 19.96 13.23 9.23
N LYS A 55 19.95 13.68 10.48
CA LYS A 55 20.29 12.87 11.67
C LYS A 55 19.00 12.46 12.38
N ASP A 56 19.11 11.40 13.15
CA ASP A 56 18.03 10.89 14.02
C ASP A 56 16.71 10.64 13.28
N SER A 57 16.79 10.10 12.06
CA SER A 57 15.64 9.73 11.24
C SER A 57 15.45 8.22 11.16
N PRO A 58 14.55 7.64 11.95
CA PRO A 58 14.27 6.18 11.91
C PRO A 58 13.85 5.70 10.53
N VAL A 59 13.17 6.56 9.77
CA VAL A 59 12.75 6.22 8.39
C VAL A 59 13.97 6.09 7.49
N LYS A 60 14.91 7.04 7.54
CA LYS A 60 16.17 6.96 6.78
C LYS A 60 16.97 5.74 7.17
N ASP A 61 17.09 5.45 8.47
CA ASP A 61 17.86 4.30 8.98
C ASP A 61 17.28 2.98 8.46
N ALA A 62 15.96 2.81 8.53
CA ALA A 62 15.27 1.63 8.00
C ALA A 62 15.51 1.45 6.50
N TYR A 63 15.37 2.52 5.71
CA TYR A 63 15.63 2.47 4.27
C TYR A 63 17.10 2.22 3.93
N SER A 64 18.03 2.78 4.71
CA SER A 64 19.47 2.53 4.52
C SER A 64 19.81 1.05 4.72
N LEU A 65 19.18 0.37 5.68
CA LEU A 65 19.31 -1.08 5.86
C LEU A 65 18.76 -1.85 4.69
N CYS A 66 17.56 -1.52 4.20
CA CYS A 66 16.97 -2.16 3.01
C CYS A 66 17.86 -2.03 1.77
N PHE A 67 18.47 -0.86 1.55
CA PHE A 67 19.38 -0.64 0.43
C PHE A 67 20.68 -1.43 0.57
N ALA A 68 21.21 -1.57 1.76
CA ALA A 68 22.39 -2.39 2.04
C ALA A 68 22.14 -3.89 1.78
N GLU A 69 20.88 -4.33 1.92
CA GLU A 69 20.46 -5.72 1.68
C GLU A 69 20.08 -6.01 0.21
N GLY A 70 20.04 -5.01 -0.67
CA GLY A 70 19.89 -5.27 -2.10
C GLY A 70 18.79 -4.54 -2.88
N ASP A 71 18.23 -3.47 -2.33
CA ASP A 71 17.23 -2.64 -3.02
C ASP A 71 17.81 -1.32 -3.61
N PRO A 72 18.82 -1.35 -4.49
CA PRO A 72 19.59 -0.14 -4.87
C PRO A 72 18.78 0.88 -5.66
N ASN A 73 17.63 0.50 -6.20
CA ASN A 73 16.78 1.36 -7.02
C ASN A 73 15.59 1.96 -6.28
N GLY A 74 15.43 1.64 -5.02
CA GLY A 74 14.29 2.01 -4.19
C GLY A 74 13.51 0.78 -3.71
N ARG A 75 12.75 0.98 -2.65
CA ARG A 75 11.86 -0.04 -2.08
C ARG A 75 10.45 0.16 -2.62
N MET A 76 9.80 -0.92 -2.96
CA MET A 76 8.37 -0.90 -3.33
C MET A 76 7.53 -0.39 -2.15
N SER A 77 6.52 0.44 -2.44
CA SER A 77 5.83 1.27 -1.45
C SER A 77 4.41 0.78 -1.13
N TRP A 78 4.25 -0.52 -0.88
CA TRP A 78 2.95 -1.13 -0.63
C TRP A 78 2.21 -0.49 0.55
N ASP A 79 2.80 -0.50 1.74
CA ASP A 79 2.16 0.04 2.94
C ASP A 79 2.04 1.56 2.90
N LEU A 80 3.01 2.25 2.29
CA LEU A 80 3.02 3.70 2.16
C LEU A 80 1.82 4.24 1.38
N THR A 81 1.35 3.49 0.37
CA THR A 81 0.14 3.86 -0.38
C THR A 81 -1.11 3.77 0.50
N ALA A 82 -1.22 2.75 1.33
CA ALA A 82 -2.31 2.59 2.28
C ALA A 82 -2.29 3.70 3.35
N VAL A 83 -1.11 4.05 3.87
CA VAL A 83 -0.93 5.14 4.83
C VAL A 83 -1.29 6.49 4.21
N LEU A 84 -0.85 6.76 2.98
CA LEU A 84 -1.20 7.98 2.26
C LEU A 84 -2.73 8.15 2.17
N VAL A 85 -3.42 7.10 1.75
CA VAL A 85 -4.88 7.12 1.63
C VAL A 85 -5.58 7.27 2.99
N ALA A 86 -5.05 6.62 4.03
CA ALA A 86 -5.62 6.74 5.38
C ALA A 86 -5.52 8.18 5.94
N VAL A 87 -4.47 8.91 5.59
CA VAL A 87 -4.20 10.26 6.12
C VAL A 87 -4.78 11.37 5.24
N LYS A 88 -4.71 11.20 3.91
CA LYS A 88 -5.07 12.25 2.93
C LYS A 88 -6.35 11.96 2.13
N GLY A 89 -6.91 10.76 2.24
CA GLY A 89 -7.93 10.27 1.32
C GLY A 89 -7.32 9.72 0.03
N TYR A 90 -8.14 9.08 -0.77
CA TYR A 90 -7.69 8.55 -2.05
C TYR A 90 -7.65 9.62 -3.15
N GLU A 91 -8.47 10.65 -3.07
CA GLU A 91 -8.41 11.80 -3.99
C GLU A 91 -7.35 12.82 -3.57
N PRO A 92 -6.62 13.40 -4.52
CA PRO A 92 -6.71 13.26 -5.98
C PRO A 92 -5.85 12.13 -6.56
N TYR A 93 -5.26 11.27 -5.75
CA TYR A 93 -4.17 10.34 -6.08
C TYR A 93 -4.62 9.11 -6.85
N TYR A 94 -5.76 8.54 -6.46
CA TYR A 94 -6.30 7.30 -6.99
C TYR A 94 -7.75 7.45 -7.40
N ASN A 95 -8.16 6.67 -8.40
CA ASN A 95 -9.55 6.31 -8.58
C ASN A 95 -9.89 5.13 -7.67
N VAL A 96 -11.17 4.84 -7.51
CA VAL A 96 -11.63 3.67 -6.74
C VAL A 96 -12.68 2.90 -7.54
N GLU A 97 -12.69 1.60 -7.34
CA GLU A 97 -13.75 0.73 -7.80
C GLU A 97 -14.44 0.09 -6.60
N ARG A 98 -15.76 0.14 -6.57
CA ARG A 98 -16.59 -0.48 -5.54
C ARG A 98 -16.83 -1.94 -5.87
N GLY A 99 -16.80 -2.80 -4.83
CA GLY A 99 -16.98 -4.22 -5.02
C GLY A 99 -16.94 -5.04 -3.74
N THR A 100 -16.70 -6.33 -3.91
CA THR A 100 -16.60 -7.30 -2.82
C THR A 100 -15.28 -8.05 -2.91
N PHE A 101 -14.50 -7.98 -1.85
CA PHE A 101 -13.29 -8.79 -1.67
C PHE A 101 -13.65 -10.12 -1.02
N ARG A 102 -13.05 -11.23 -1.49
CA ARG A 102 -13.21 -12.56 -0.92
C ARG A 102 -11.90 -13.31 -0.86
N VAL A 103 -11.69 -14.04 0.23
CA VAL A 103 -10.65 -15.07 0.33
C VAL A 103 -11.27 -16.38 -0.13
N VAL A 104 -10.83 -16.90 -1.28
CA VAL A 104 -11.55 -17.96 -2.02
C VAL A 104 -11.12 -19.39 -1.69
N ASN A 105 -9.94 -19.55 -1.04
CA ASN A 105 -9.47 -20.87 -0.61
C ASN A 105 -8.64 -20.77 0.67
N ASP A 106 -8.20 -21.92 1.19
CA ASP A 106 -7.41 -21.97 2.43
C ASP A 106 -5.92 -21.69 2.22
N GLU A 107 -5.52 -21.52 0.97
CA GLU A 107 -4.15 -21.15 0.59
C GLU A 107 -3.98 -19.61 0.49
N GLY A 108 -5.02 -18.83 0.77
CA GLY A 108 -4.97 -17.37 0.79
C GLY A 108 -5.13 -16.71 -0.58
N ALA A 109 -5.67 -17.41 -1.57
CA ALA A 109 -6.05 -16.75 -2.80
C ALA A 109 -7.26 -15.85 -2.57
N ASN A 110 -7.25 -14.68 -3.22
CA ASN A 110 -8.33 -13.72 -3.17
C ASN A 110 -8.95 -13.48 -4.55
N SER A 111 -10.18 -13.00 -4.53
CA SER A 111 -10.87 -12.48 -5.71
C SER A 111 -11.58 -11.17 -5.40
N TRP A 112 -11.77 -10.37 -6.44
CA TRP A 112 -12.56 -9.16 -6.42
C TRP A 112 -13.71 -9.25 -7.41
N THR A 113 -14.89 -8.94 -6.96
CA THR A 113 -16.06 -8.82 -7.83
C THR A 113 -16.52 -7.36 -7.84
N PRO A 114 -16.41 -6.65 -8.97
CA PRO A 114 -16.99 -5.32 -9.10
C PRO A 114 -18.49 -5.37 -8.86
N ASP A 115 -18.97 -4.54 -7.95
CA ASP A 115 -20.38 -4.42 -7.60
C ASP A 115 -20.66 -3.02 -7.03
N GLY A 116 -21.46 -2.22 -7.70
CA GLY A 116 -21.80 -0.88 -7.24
C GLY A 116 -22.51 -0.82 -5.87
N LYS A 117 -22.96 -1.96 -5.34
CA LYS A 117 -23.53 -2.13 -4.00
C LYS A 117 -22.58 -2.85 -3.05
N GLY A 118 -21.41 -3.25 -3.52
CA GLY A 118 -20.39 -3.89 -2.71
C GLY A 118 -19.97 -3.01 -1.53
N LYS A 119 -19.54 -3.64 -0.46
CA LYS A 119 -19.17 -2.95 0.78
C LYS A 119 -17.86 -2.19 0.64
N ASP A 120 -16.91 -2.72 -0.13
CA ASP A 120 -15.51 -2.32 -0.11
C ASP A 120 -15.12 -1.53 -1.36
N LEU A 121 -13.95 -0.87 -1.28
CA LEU A 121 -13.32 -0.18 -2.38
C LEU A 121 -11.92 -0.77 -2.64
N ARG A 122 -11.50 -0.82 -3.90
CA ARG A 122 -10.08 -0.98 -4.24
C ARG A 122 -9.55 0.23 -4.96
N LEU A 123 -8.29 0.53 -4.76
CA LEU A 123 -7.58 1.61 -5.46
C LEU A 123 -7.34 1.20 -6.92
N ILE A 124 -7.47 2.17 -7.79
CA ILE A 124 -7.12 2.09 -9.21
C ILE A 124 -6.15 3.24 -9.49
N GLU A 125 -5.08 2.97 -10.21
CA GLU A 125 -4.11 4.00 -10.60
C GLU A 125 -4.81 5.17 -11.29
N LYS A 126 -4.45 6.39 -10.89
CA LYS A 126 -4.88 7.65 -11.49
C LYS A 126 -3.68 8.55 -11.76
N VAL A 127 -2.86 8.75 -10.74
CA VAL A 127 -1.57 9.43 -10.86
C VAL A 127 -0.50 8.37 -11.16
N PRO A 128 0.35 8.58 -12.16
CA PRO A 128 1.40 7.63 -12.52
C PRO A 128 2.30 7.25 -11.34
N ALA A 129 2.71 5.99 -11.25
CA ALA A 129 3.51 5.46 -10.16
C ALA A 129 4.79 6.27 -9.88
N VAL A 130 5.44 6.80 -10.93
CA VAL A 130 6.65 7.64 -10.80
C VAL A 130 6.35 8.96 -10.07
N GLU A 131 5.22 9.58 -10.36
CA GLU A 131 4.80 10.81 -9.70
C GLU A 131 4.37 10.53 -8.25
N MET A 132 3.69 9.42 -8.01
CA MET A 132 3.34 8.95 -6.68
C MET A 132 4.59 8.66 -5.84
N ALA A 133 5.64 8.07 -6.43
CA ALA A 133 6.90 7.85 -5.75
C ALA A 133 7.53 9.17 -5.26
N VAL A 134 7.55 10.20 -6.11
CA VAL A 134 8.05 11.53 -5.73
C VAL A 134 7.22 12.13 -4.59
N LEU A 135 5.91 12.03 -4.67
CA LEU A 135 5.01 12.56 -3.64
C LEU A 135 5.24 11.88 -2.29
N ILE A 136 5.25 10.55 -2.27
CA ILE A 136 5.45 9.77 -1.04
C ILE A 136 6.83 10.04 -0.47
N GLU A 137 7.88 10.03 -1.29
CA GLU A 137 9.25 10.28 -0.85
C GLU A 137 9.41 11.69 -0.24
N ASN A 138 8.71 12.70 -0.77
CA ASN A 138 8.68 14.03 -0.16
C ASN A 138 8.07 14.03 1.26
N TYR A 139 7.02 13.25 1.49
CA TYR A 139 6.49 13.07 2.85
C TYR A 139 7.47 12.34 3.78
N MET A 140 8.16 11.32 3.28
CA MET A 140 9.16 10.58 4.05
C MET A 140 10.36 11.46 4.44
N MET A 141 10.71 12.42 3.60
CA MET A 141 11.80 13.37 3.81
C MET A 141 11.42 14.58 4.69
N HIS A 142 10.13 14.70 5.06
CA HIS A 142 9.69 15.81 5.90
C HIS A 142 10.40 15.81 7.25
N GLN A 143 10.94 16.96 7.63
CA GLN A 143 11.53 17.16 8.94
C GLN A 143 10.60 18.03 9.79
N PRO A 144 10.33 17.65 11.07
CA PRO A 144 9.53 18.48 11.94
C PRO A 144 10.24 19.82 12.16
N VAL A 145 9.46 20.89 12.12
CA VAL A 145 9.96 22.22 12.49
C VAL A 145 10.22 22.21 13.98
N SER A 146 11.48 22.38 14.40
CA SER A 146 11.80 22.58 15.83
C SER A 146 11.05 23.83 16.33
N LYS A 147 10.26 23.63 17.37
CA LYS A 147 9.60 24.77 18.08
C LYS A 147 10.60 25.54 18.90
#